data_ee576b116906da2b04670c1df145c1d5
#
_entry.id   ee576b116906da2b04670c1df145c1d5
#
_cell.length_a   1.000
_cell.length_b   1.000
_cell.length_c   1.000
_cell.angle_alpha   90.00
_cell.angle_beta   90.00
_cell.angle_gamma   90.00
#
_symmetry.space_group_name_H-M   'P 1'
#
loop_
_entity.id
_entity.type
_entity.pdbx_description
1 polymer ?
#
loop_
_entity_poly.entity_id
_entity_poly.type
_entity_poly.pdbx_seq_one_letter_code
_entity_poly.pdbx_strand_id
1 'polypeptide(L)'
;VVTEAQVQRWLKSWQKRLALEDWNISAHVVPSRELKADTLGNLRWNSASKIATIRVMDPCDYDLPETEIPNDMEYTVVHELVHLQLAVLPRAPGSKDIEERVVNRIGEALLSLEKGPRYHPRTGVAHVTAKERSASEASRSAR
;
A
#
# COMPACT_ATOMS: atom_id res chain seq x y z
N VAL A 1 15.85 10.27 6.76
CA VAL A 1 15.66 9.06 5.92
C VAL A 1 14.82 8.05 6.68
N VAL A 2 13.79 7.49 6.03
CA VAL A 2 12.96 6.44 6.62
C VAL A 2 13.76 5.15 6.75
N THR A 3 13.67 4.51 7.91
CA THR A 3 14.34 3.24 8.20
C THR A 3 13.32 2.11 8.29
N GLU A 4 13.78 0.87 8.16
CA GLU A 4 12.91 -0.30 8.38
C GLU A 4 12.28 -0.29 9.78
N ALA A 5 13.00 0.17 10.79
CA ALA A 5 12.45 0.33 12.14
C ALA A 5 11.26 1.30 12.18
N GLN A 6 11.28 2.35 11.36
CA GLN A 6 10.13 3.26 11.24
C GLN A 6 8.94 2.57 10.57
N VAL A 7 9.18 1.80 9.52
CA VAL A 7 8.13 1.01 8.85
C VAL A 7 7.50 0.00 9.82
N GLN A 8 8.30 -0.67 10.62
CA GLN A 8 7.82 -1.59 11.67
C GLN A 8 6.94 -0.87 12.71
N ARG A 9 7.29 0.36 13.11
CA ARG A 9 6.46 1.15 14.03
C ARG A 9 5.11 1.50 13.42
N TRP A 10 5.07 1.91 12.16
CA TRP A 10 3.82 2.17 11.44
C TRP A 10 2.97 0.91 11.33
N LEU A 11 3.58 -0.20 10.94
CA LEU A 11 2.89 -1.49 10.86
C LEU A 11 2.21 -1.82 12.19
N LYS A 12 2.93 -1.76 13.29
CA LYS A 12 2.41 -2.09 14.62
C LYS A 12 1.23 -1.21 15.03
N SER A 13 1.36 0.09 14.81
CA SER A 13 0.34 1.08 15.13
C SER A 13 -0.93 0.86 14.30
N TRP A 14 -0.79 0.70 13.00
CA TRP A 14 -1.93 0.53 12.10
C TRP A 14 -2.56 -0.86 12.18
N GLN A 15 -1.78 -1.90 12.40
CA GLN A 15 -2.28 -3.25 12.65
C GLN A 15 -3.24 -3.28 13.83
N LYS A 16 -2.90 -2.58 14.91
CA LYS A 16 -3.76 -2.44 16.09
C LYS A 16 -5.03 -1.67 15.77
N ARG A 17 -4.92 -0.51 15.11
CA ARG A 17 -6.06 0.32 14.75
C ARG A 17 -7.04 -0.38 13.81
N LEU A 18 -6.55 -1.21 12.93
CA LEU A 18 -7.35 -1.98 11.96
C LEU A 18 -7.82 -3.33 12.51
N ALA A 19 -7.56 -3.62 13.78
CA ALA A 19 -7.94 -4.88 14.45
C ALA A 19 -7.41 -6.13 13.71
N LEU A 20 -6.18 -6.07 13.20
CA LEU A 20 -5.49 -7.17 12.51
C LEU A 20 -4.46 -7.88 13.40
N GLU A 21 -4.62 -7.79 14.72
CA GLU A 21 -3.64 -8.34 15.68
C GLU A 21 -3.63 -9.87 15.70
N ASP A 22 -4.64 -10.51 15.16
CA ASP A 22 -4.71 -11.96 14.96
C ASP A 22 -3.82 -12.45 13.78
N TRP A 23 -3.30 -11.51 12.98
CA TRP A 23 -2.34 -11.79 11.93
C TRP A 23 -0.91 -11.65 12.43
N ASN A 24 -0.03 -12.54 11.99
CA ASN A 24 1.40 -12.39 12.12
C ASN A 24 1.92 -11.68 10.85
N ILE A 25 2.19 -10.39 10.96
CA ILE A 25 2.57 -9.54 9.83
C ILE A 25 4.02 -9.08 10.00
N SER A 26 4.81 -9.23 8.96
CA SER A 26 6.14 -8.64 8.82
C SER A 26 6.16 -7.58 7.73
N ALA A 27 6.99 -6.56 7.89
CA ALA A 27 7.20 -5.52 6.89
C ALA A 27 8.69 -5.34 6.63
N HIS A 28 9.05 -5.20 5.35
CA HIS A 28 10.43 -5.05 4.91
C HIS A 28 10.57 -3.92 3.91
N VAL A 29 11.68 -3.20 4.01
CA VAL A 29 12.11 -2.23 3.00
C VAL A 29 12.94 -2.97 1.96
N VAL A 30 12.55 -2.87 0.69
CA VAL A 30 13.21 -3.59 -0.41
C VAL A 30 13.53 -2.64 -1.56
N PRO A 31 14.60 -2.92 -2.33
CA PRO A 31 14.91 -2.15 -3.52
C PRO A 31 13.78 -2.25 -4.55
N SER A 32 13.60 -1.19 -5.35
CA SER A 32 12.57 -1.14 -6.40
C SER A 32 12.63 -2.32 -7.38
N ARG A 33 13.83 -2.83 -7.65
CA ARG A 33 14.02 -4.00 -8.53
C ARG A 33 13.38 -5.30 -8.03
N GLU A 34 13.10 -5.38 -6.73
CA GLU A 34 12.42 -6.53 -6.12
C GLU A 34 10.90 -6.42 -6.13
N LEU A 35 10.41 -5.26 -6.51
CA LEU A 35 8.97 -5.00 -6.66
C LEU A 35 8.58 -5.10 -8.13
N LYS A 36 7.31 -5.36 -8.37
CA LYS A 36 6.75 -5.26 -9.71
C LYS A 36 6.90 -3.83 -10.23
N ALA A 37 7.20 -3.66 -11.50
CA ALA A 37 7.32 -2.35 -12.13
C ALA A 37 6.12 -1.45 -11.79
N ASP A 38 6.39 -0.18 -11.52
CA ASP A 38 5.40 0.84 -11.16
C ASP A 38 4.63 0.57 -9.86
N THR A 39 5.11 -0.30 -8.97
CA THR A 39 4.55 -0.49 -7.64
C THR A 39 5.45 0.10 -6.56
N LEU A 40 4.85 0.60 -5.49
CA LEU A 40 5.52 1.14 -4.31
C LEU A 40 5.61 0.14 -3.16
N GLY A 41 4.89 -0.96 -3.27
CA GLY A 41 4.89 -2.04 -2.30
C GLY A 41 4.08 -3.23 -2.77
N ASN A 42 4.04 -4.26 -1.96
CA ASN A 42 3.17 -5.41 -2.17
C ASN A 42 2.80 -6.10 -0.87
N LEU A 43 1.76 -6.91 -0.95
CA LEU A 43 1.28 -7.76 0.12
C LEU A 43 1.24 -9.21 -0.36
N ARG A 44 1.77 -10.11 0.47
CA ARG A 44 1.59 -11.56 0.34
C ARG A 44 0.98 -12.09 1.62
N TRP A 45 0.01 -12.96 1.52
CA TRP A 45 -0.66 -13.50 2.70
C TRP A 45 -1.10 -14.94 2.50
N ASN A 46 -1.25 -15.63 3.63
CA ASN A 46 -1.88 -16.94 3.72
C ASN A 46 -2.99 -16.87 4.78
N SER A 47 -4.24 -16.99 4.35
CA SER A 47 -5.40 -16.87 5.23
C SER A 47 -5.53 -18.05 6.22
N ALA A 48 -5.06 -19.22 5.85
CA ALA A 48 -5.14 -20.41 6.72
C ALA A 48 -4.19 -20.30 7.91
N SER A 49 -2.97 -19.84 7.69
CA SER A 49 -1.96 -19.63 8.74
C SER A 49 -2.00 -18.25 9.39
N LYS A 50 -2.73 -17.31 8.79
CA LYS A 50 -2.76 -15.89 9.19
C LYS A 50 -1.38 -15.26 9.26
N ILE A 51 -0.58 -15.52 8.24
CA ILE A 51 0.75 -14.93 8.06
C ILE A 51 0.69 -14.01 6.84
N ALA A 52 1.23 -12.80 6.98
CA ALA A 52 1.33 -11.83 5.90
C ALA A 52 2.69 -11.14 5.89
N THR A 53 3.12 -10.75 4.70
CA THR A 53 4.36 -10.00 4.49
C THR A 53 4.06 -8.78 3.62
N ILE A 54 4.42 -7.60 4.12
CA ILE A 54 4.36 -6.34 3.41
C ILE A 54 5.79 -5.98 2.99
N ARG A 55 5.97 -5.61 1.73
CA ARG A 55 7.22 -5.03 1.23
C ARG A 55 6.96 -3.61 0.77
N VAL A 56 7.82 -2.69 1.18
CA VAL A 56 7.73 -1.26 0.85
C VAL A 56 9.02 -0.88 0.13
N MET A 57 8.90 -0.05 -0.90
CA MET A 57 10.06 0.40 -1.67
C MET A 57 11.04 1.20 -0.80
N ASP A 58 12.33 0.97 -1.04
CA ASP A 58 13.41 1.72 -0.39
C ASP A 58 13.23 3.23 -0.64
N PRO A 59 13.35 4.08 0.39
CA PRO A 59 13.22 5.53 0.22
C PRO A 59 14.20 6.12 -0.80
N CYS A 60 15.36 5.49 -1.01
CA CYS A 60 16.33 5.93 -2.01
C CYS A 60 15.85 5.76 -3.46
N ASP A 61 14.88 4.91 -3.68
CA ASP A 61 14.33 4.62 -5.02
C ASP A 61 13.09 5.46 -5.36
N TYR A 62 12.66 6.31 -4.43
CA TYR A 62 11.52 7.21 -4.66
C TYR A 62 11.90 8.40 -5.54
N ASP A 63 11.04 8.71 -6.48
CA ASP A 63 11.09 9.96 -7.26
C ASP A 63 10.15 11.00 -6.62
N LEU A 64 10.47 11.40 -5.39
CA LEU A 64 9.71 12.32 -4.56
C LEU A 64 10.62 13.21 -3.75
N PRO A 65 10.16 14.42 -3.38
CA PRO A 65 10.82 15.21 -2.36
C PRO A 65 10.97 14.42 -1.06
N GLU A 66 12.12 14.49 -0.42
CA GLU A 66 12.42 13.78 0.84
C GLU A 66 11.38 14.03 1.93
N THR A 67 10.75 15.20 1.93
CA THR A 67 9.71 15.58 2.88
C THR A 67 8.38 14.82 2.69
N GLU A 68 8.15 14.30 1.49
CA GLU A 68 6.93 13.56 1.14
C GLU A 68 7.08 12.05 1.29
N ILE A 69 8.29 11.53 1.20
CA ILE A 69 8.58 10.10 1.25
C ILE A 69 8.02 9.42 2.50
N PRO A 70 8.17 9.95 3.73
CA PRO A 70 7.62 9.29 4.91
C PRO A 70 6.10 9.11 4.86
N ASN A 71 5.38 10.11 4.40
CA ASN A 71 3.92 10.03 4.30
C ASN A 71 3.49 9.01 3.23
N ASP A 72 4.20 8.96 2.13
CA ASP A 72 3.92 8.01 1.05
C ASP A 72 4.22 6.57 1.46
N MET A 73 5.32 6.34 2.16
CA MET A 73 5.67 5.01 2.69
C MET A 73 4.69 4.53 3.76
N GLU A 74 4.29 5.41 4.68
CA GLU A 74 3.25 5.08 5.66
C GLU A 74 1.92 4.77 4.97
N TYR A 75 1.55 5.55 3.96
CA TYR A 75 0.37 5.26 3.13
C TYR A 75 0.46 3.87 2.50
N THR A 76 1.62 3.47 1.98
CA THR A 76 1.80 2.14 1.40
C THR A 76 1.55 1.04 2.44
N VAL A 77 2.05 1.19 3.67
CA VAL A 77 1.77 0.23 4.75
C VAL A 77 0.27 0.14 5.03
N VAL A 78 -0.42 1.27 5.16
CA VAL A 78 -1.87 1.31 5.41
C VAL A 78 -2.64 0.69 4.25
N HIS A 79 -2.27 1.02 3.01
CA HIS A 79 -2.85 0.48 1.79
C HIS A 79 -2.81 -1.07 1.78
N GLU A 80 -1.67 -1.64 2.07
CA GLU A 80 -1.51 -3.10 2.10
C GLU A 80 -2.29 -3.74 3.26
N LEU A 81 -2.37 -3.09 4.41
CA LEU A 81 -3.19 -3.56 5.53
C LEU A 81 -4.68 -3.52 5.22
N VAL A 82 -5.15 -2.52 4.48
CA VAL A 82 -6.56 -2.48 4.04
C VAL A 82 -6.85 -3.59 3.04
N HIS A 83 -5.92 -3.90 2.13
CA HIS A 83 -6.05 -5.09 1.28
C HIS A 83 -6.17 -6.36 2.09
N LEU A 84 -5.37 -6.51 3.14
CA LEU A 84 -5.43 -7.68 4.02
C LEU A 84 -6.78 -7.78 4.74
N GLN A 85 -7.34 -6.65 5.18
CA GLN A 85 -8.67 -6.61 5.79
C GLN A 85 -9.75 -7.09 4.82
N LEU A 86 -9.63 -6.75 3.54
CA LEU A 86 -10.58 -7.14 2.49
C LEU A 86 -10.32 -8.56 1.93
N ALA A 87 -9.20 -9.19 2.28
CA ALA A 87 -8.80 -10.49 1.75
C ALA A 87 -9.77 -11.63 2.09
N VAL A 88 -10.59 -11.46 3.12
CA VAL A 88 -11.63 -12.43 3.52
C VAL A 88 -12.89 -12.38 2.66
N LEU A 89 -13.06 -11.33 1.86
CA LEU A 89 -14.23 -11.18 1.01
C LEU A 89 -14.12 -12.08 -0.23
N PRO A 90 -15.25 -12.65 -0.68
CA PRO A 90 -15.28 -13.35 -1.96
C PRO A 90 -14.86 -12.43 -3.12
N ARG A 91 -14.05 -12.96 -4.03
CA ARG A 91 -13.56 -12.21 -5.18
C ARG A 91 -14.28 -12.64 -6.44
N ALA A 92 -14.88 -11.67 -7.12
CA ALA A 92 -15.46 -11.85 -8.44
C ALA A 92 -14.43 -11.52 -9.55
N PRO A 93 -14.56 -12.06 -10.76
CA PRO A 93 -13.79 -11.60 -11.91
C PRO A 93 -13.93 -10.08 -12.11
N GLY A 94 -12.82 -9.37 -12.33
CA GLY A 94 -12.82 -7.91 -12.54
C GLY A 94 -12.96 -7.06 -11.28
N SER A 95 -13.03 -7.67 -10.10
CA SER A 95 -13.15 -6.93 -8.83
C SER A 95 -11.86 -6.23 -8.37
N LYS A 96 -10.71 -6.59 -8.95
CA LYS A 96 -9.40 -6.07 -8.52
C LYS A 96 -9.27 -4.55 -8.66
N ASP A 97 -9.71 -4.00 -9.77
CA ASP A 97 -9.62 -2.55 -10.02
C ASP A 97 -10.56 -1.76 -9.10
N ILE A 98 -11.72 -2.33 -8.81
CA ILE A 98 -12.68 -1.77 -7.85
C ILE A 98 -12.08 -1.79 -6.45
N GLU A 99 -11.50 -2.93 -6.05
CA GLU A 99 -10.82 -3.06 -4.75
C GLU A 99 -9.71 -2.04 -4.58
N GLU A 100 -8.86 -1.84 -5.59
CA GLU A 100 -7.79 -0.85 -5.56
C GLU A 100 -8.32 0.57 -5.33
N ARG A 101 -9.40 0.96 -6.00
CA ARG A 101 -10.01 2.27 -5.78
C ARG A 101 -10.55 2.43 -4.36
N VAL A 102 -11.21 1.40 -3.85
CA VAL A 102 -11.75 1.40 -2.48
C VAL A 102 -10.62 1.47 -1.46
N VAL A 103 -9.59 0.66 -1.63
CA VAL A 103 -8.40 0.65 -0.77
C VAL A 103 -7.70 2.00 -0.76
N ASN A 104 -7.50 2.60 -1.92
CA ASN A 104 -6.90 3.94 -2.02
C ASN A 104 -7.70 4.99 -1.24
N ARG A 105 -9.02 5.03 -1.40
CA ARG A 105 -9.88 5.98 -0.69
C ARG A 105 -9.90 5.76 0.81
N ILE A 106 -9.95 4.51 1.25
CA ILE A 106 -9.91 4.18 2.69
C ILE A 106 -8.55 4.58 3.27
N GLY A 107 -7.45 4.22 2.60
CA GLY A 107 -6.10 4.57 3.05
C GLY A 107 -5.90 6.08 3.16
N GLU A 108 -6.33 6.84 2.16
CA GLU A 108 -6.28 8.31 2.18
C GLU A 108 -7.11 8.89 3.34
N ALA A 109 -8.32 8.38 3.55
CA ALA A 109 -9.18 8.83 4.63
C ALA A 109 -8.56 8.56 6.00
N LEU A 110 -8.01 7.37 6.22
CA LEU A 110 -7.36 6.99 7.47
C LEU A 110 -6.17 7.88 7.78
N LEU A 111 -5.29 8.13 6.81
CA LEU A 111 -4.14 9.00 7.01
C LEU A 111 -4.56 10.47 7.19
N SER A 112 -5.60 10.93 6.49
CA SER A 112 -6.13 12.28 6.69
C SER A 112 -6.65 12.50 8.10
N LEU A 113 -7.28 11.50 8.70
CA LEU A 113 -7.71 11.52 10.09
C LEU A 113 -6.53 11.56 11.06
N GLU A 114 -5.47 10.83 10.78
CA GLU A 114 -4.28 10.76 11.63
C GLU A 114 -3.40 12.01 11.51
N LYS A 115 -3.14 12.46 10.29
CA LYS A 115 -2.22 13.58 10.00
C LYS A 115 -2.91 14.94 10.09
N GLY A 116 -4.25 14.97 10.06
CA GLY A 116 -5.03 16.20 10.07
C GLY A 116 -4.90 17.02 8.79
N PRO A 117 -5.20 18.35 8.85
CA PRO A 117 -5.21 19.21 7.65
C PRO A 117 -3.87 19.35 6.93
N ARG A 118 -2.78 18.87 7.52
CA ARG A 118 -1.43 18.88 6.92
C ARG A 118 -1.21 17.74 5.94
N TYR A 119 -2.07 16.73 5.97
CA TYR A 119 -1.99 15.63 5.03
C TYR A 119 -2.71 16.01 3.74
N HIS A 120 -1.95 16.05 2.65
CA HIS A 120 -2.50 16.20 1.31
C HIS A 120 -2.30 14.87 0.59
N PRO A 121 -3.37 14.07 0.42
CA PRO A 121 -3.26 12.87 -0.37
C PRO A 121 -2.86 13.27 -1.79
N ARG A 122 -1.94 12.54 -2.37
CA ARG A 122 -1.60 12.73 -3.77
C ARG A 122 -2.82 12.46 -4.62
N THR A 123 -3.35 13.50 -5.19
CA THR A 123 -4.47 13.37 -6.13
C THR A 123 -4.02 12.62 -7.38
N GLY A 124 -4.59 11.47 -7.60
CA GLY A 124 -4.83 10.87 -8.90
C GLY A 124 -3.78 9.92 -9.47
N VAL A 125 -2.49 10.15 -9.44
CA VAL A 125 -1.55 9.35 -10.25
C VAL A 125 -0.53 8.55 -9.44
N ALA A 126 -0.18 9.03 -8.25
CA ALA A 126 0.93 8.45 -7.48
C ALA A 126 0.62 7.12 -6.78
N HIS A 127 -0.65 6.81 -6.59
CA HIS A 127 -1.11 5.57 -5.96
C HIS A 127 -1.91 4.67 -6.90
N VAL A 128 -1.79 4.91 -8.20
CA VAL A 128 -2.24 3.94 -9.21
C VAL A 128 -1.29 2.77 -9.14
N THR A 129 -1.80 1.61 -8.76
CA THR A 129 -1.02 0.38 -8.72
C THR A 129 -0.53 0.03 -10.12
N ALA A 130 0.54 -0.77 -10.20
CA ALA A 130 1.05 -1.28 -11.47
C ALA A 130 -0.03 -1.93 -12.34
N LYS A 131 -1.07 -2.49 -11.73
CA LYS A 131 -2.19 -3.08 -12.45
C LYS A 131 -3.07 -2.05 -13.15
N GLU A 132 -3.37 -0.94 -12.51
CA GLU A 132 -4.17 0.12 -13.13
C GLU A 132 -3.38 0.80 -14.25
N ARG A 133 -2.08 1.02 -14.07
CA ARG A 133 -1.21 1.57 -15.11
C ARG A 133 -1.08 0.62 -16.30
N SER A 134 -0.85 -0.65 -16.06
CA SER A 134 -0.74 -1.67 -17.09
C SER A 134 -2.06 -1.86 -17.85
N ALA A 135 -3.20 -1.80 -17.20
CA ALA A 135 -4.51 -1.82 -17.83
C ALA A 135 -4.76 -0.58 -18.71
N SER A 136 -4.33 0.60 -18.24
CA SER A 136 -4.42 1.85 -19.01
C SER A 136 -3.51 1.83 -20.24
N GLU A 137 -2.31 1.31 -20.12
CA GLU A 137 -1.37 1.17 -21.24
C GLU A 137 -1.83 0.13 -22.25
N ALA A 138 -2.35 -1.01 -21.82
CA ALA A 138 -2.93 -2.02 -22.68
C ALA A 138 -4.16 -1.49 -23.45
N SER A 139 -4.99 -0.67 -22.81
CA SER A 139 -6.12 0.00 -23.45
C SER A 139 -5.69 1.03 -24.51
N ARG A 140 -4.55 1.70 -24.31
CA ARG A 140 -3.99 2.64 -25.29
C ARG A 140 -3.30 1.96 -26.46
N SER A 141 -2.69 0.80 -26.25
CA SER A 141 -2.03 0.04 -27.30
C SER A 141 -3.00 -0.79 -28.16
N ALA A 142 -4.22 -1.05 -27.68
CA ALA A 142 -5.28 -1.75 -28.40
C ALA A 142 -6.13 -0.82 -29.30
N ARG A 143 -5.83 0.48 -29.36
CA ARG A 143 -6.44 1.46 -30.27
C ARG A 143 -5.45 1.84 -31.36
#